data_624deae76101cd4c792f708776cf5d8d
#
_entry.id   624deae76101cd4c792f708776cf5d8d
#
_cell.length_a   1.000
_cell.length_b   1.000
_cell.length_c   1.000
_cell.angle_alpha   90.00
_cell.angle_beta   90.00
_cell.angle_gamma   90.00
#
_symmetry.space_group_name_H-M   'P 1'
#
loop_
_entity.id
_entity.type
_entity.pdbx_description
1 polymer ?
#
loop_
_entity_poly.entity_id
_entity_poly.type
_entity_poly.pdbx_seq_one_letter_code
_entity_poly.pdbx_strand_id
1 'polypeptide(L)'
;MRKLSHDEIAKNRSTLETIHKVEKLPVYVILDSIRSNYNVGSIFRTSDGVMIEKLYLCGYTPFPPSSKMEGGKKEILKTALGSTESIKWEYVKNAKDIIKKLKDKGINIFALELTDSSIPYYNLNSLRFPIGLIIGNEITGVSQELIDMCDGALEIPQYGIKQSLNVAVAYGITIFELRKKYEKSKNYY
;
A
#
# COMPACT_ATOMS: atom_id res chain seq x y z
N MET A 1 -14.48 -17.26 25.10
CA MET A 1 -13.31 -16.70 24.39
C MET A 1 -12.42 -15.94 25.36
N ARG A 2 -11.10 -16.06 25.25
CA ARG A 2 -10.11 -15.36 26.10
C ARG A 2 -9.23 -14.45 25.22
N LYS A 3 -8.97 -13.24 25.69
CA LYS A 3 -8.03 -12.32 25.01
C LYS A 3 -6.60 -12.84 25.17
N LEU A 4 -5.83 -12.86 24.08
CA LEU A 4 -4.42 -13.19 24.15
C LEU A 4 -3.62 -12.04 24.79
N SER A 5 -2.59 -12.39 25.56
CA SER A 5 -1.62 -11.42 26.06
C SER A 5 -0.67 -10.93 24.95
N HIS A 6 0.03 -9.83 25.22
CA HIS A 6 1.05 -9.32 24.28
C HIS A 6 2.15 -10.37 24.02
N ASP A 7 2.58 -11.09 25.04
CA ASP A 7 3.62 -12.12 24.93
C ASP A 7 3.17 -13.31 24.09
N GLU A 8 1.91 -13.74 24.25
CA GLU A 8 1.32 -14.81 23.42
C GLU A 8 1.23 -14.40 21.93
N ILE A 9 0.86 -13.13 21.67
CA ILE A 9 0.83 -12.58 20.31
C ILE A 9 2.25 -12.51 19.73
N ALA A 10 3.22 -12.00 20.52
CA ALA A 10 4.61 -11.83 20.07
C ALA A 10 5.27 -13.17 19.70
N LYS A 11 5.03 -14.23 20.46
CA LYS A 11 5.58 -15.58 20.19
C LYS A 11 5.21 -16.13 18.80
N ASN A 12 4.08 -15.69 18.25
CA ASN A 12 3.56 -16.12 16.94
C ASN A 12 3.87 -15.13 15.82
N ARG A 13 4.70 -14.11 16.06
CA ARG A 13 5.08 -13.09 15.06
C ARG A 13 6.52 -13.26 14.63
N SER A 14 6.78 -12.93 13.37
CA SER A 14 8.14 -12.86 12.86
C SER A 14 8.92 -11.71 13.51
N THR A 15 10.20 -11.89 13.69
CA THR A 15 11.17 -10.85 14.08
C THR A 15 11.82 -10.25 12.85
N LEU A 16 12.59 -9.16 12.99
CA LEU A 16 13.37 -8.60 11.89
C LEU A 16 14.37 -9.62 11.30
N GLU A 17 14.87 -10.55 12.11
CA GLU A 17 15.77 -11.63 11.68
C GLU A 17 15.05 -12.69 10.85
N THR A 18 13.77 -12.97 11.14
CA THR A 18 13.00 -14.03 10.50
C THR A 18 12.02 -13.54 9.45
N ILE A 19 11.79 -12.23 9.34
CA ILE A 19 10.80 -11.62 8.43
C ILE A 19 11.07 -11.97 6.95
N HIS A 20 12.33 -12.24 6.59
CA HIS A 20 12.70 -12.62 5.23
C HIS A 20 12.12 -13.99 4.81
N LYS A 21 11.68 -14.83 5.77
CA LYS A 21 11.03 -16.13 5.53
C LYS A 21 9.52 -16.01 5.31
N VAL A 22 8.94 -14.82 5.63
CA VAL A 22 7.51 -14.60 5.45
C VAL A 22 7.22 -14.41 3.98
N GLU A 23 6.21 -15.12 3.51
CA GLU A 23 5.74 -14.98 2.14
C GLU A 23 5.10 -13.61 1.92
N LYS A 24 5.59 -12.91 0.93
CA LYS A 24 5.12 -11.58 0.58
C LYS A 24 3.86 -11.63 -0.26
N LEU A 25 3.01 -10.65 -0.02
CA LEU A 25 1.97 -10.27 -0.97
C LEU A 25 2.64 -9.57 -2.16
N PRO A 26 2.56 -10.09 -3.39
CA PRO A 26 3.23 -9.51 -4.54
C PRO A 26 2.52 -8.24 -5.05
N VAL A 27 2.46 -7.24 -4.18
CA VAL A 27 1.89 -5.91 -4.44
C VAL A 27 2.95 -4.84 -4.21
N TYR A 28 3.13 -3.98 -5.21
CA TYR A 28 3.94 -2.78 -5.16
C TYR A 28 3.03 -1.59 -4.90
N VAL A 29 3.18 -0.92 -3.77
CA VAL A 29 2.36 0.23 -3.40
C VAL A 29 3.09 1.52 -3.76
N ILE A 30 2.40 2.45 -4.41
CA ILE A 30 2.93 3.74 -4.84
C ILE A 30 2.11 4.82 -4.15
N LEU A 31 2.73 5.57 -3.24
CA LEU A 31 2.12 6.72 -2.59
C LEU A 31 2.53 7.98 -3.36
N ASP A 32 1.62 8.58 -4.09
CA ASP A 32 1.90 9.81 -4.81
C ASP A 32 1.41 11.02 -4.06
N SER A 33 2.38 11.83 -3.60
CA SER A 33 2.13 13.15 -3.02
C SER A 33 1.21 13.13 -1.79
N ILE A 34 1.32 12.11 -0.94
CA ILE A 34 0.63 12.04 0.36
C ILE A 34 1.18 13.15 1.28
N ARG A 35 0.28 13.88 1.96
CA ARG A 35 0.67 15.02 2.80
C ARG A 35 1.01 14.66 4.23
N SER A 36 0.25 13.75 4.81
CA SER A 36 0.29 13.47 6.24
C SER A 36 1.35 12.45 6.62
N ASN A 37 2.32 12.85 7.45
CA ASN A 37 3.29 11.96 8.07
C ASN A 37 2.62 10.78 8.79
N TYR A 38 1.48 11.03 9.46
CA TYR A 38 0.75 10.01 10.21
C TYR A 38 0.07 9.00 9.29
N ASN A 39 -0.47 9.44 8.14
CA ASN A 39 -1.03 8.54 7.13
C ASN A 39 0.06 7.64 6.55
N VAL A 40 1.22 8.20 6.20
CA VAL A 40 2.36 7.43 5.69
C VAL A 40 2.80 6.37 6.71
N GLY A 41 2.95 6.73 7.99
CA GLY A 41 3.31 5.77 9.03
C GLY A 41 2.26 4.68 9.23
N SER A 42 0.97 5.03 9.18
CA SER A 42 -0.13 4.06 9.25
C SER A 42 -0.14 3.11 8.04
N ILE A 43 0.19 3.61 6.85
CA ILE A 43 0.34 2.80 5.65
C ILE A 43 1.52 1.83 5.78
N PHE A 44 2.67 2.26 6.31
CA PHE A 44 3.78 1.36 6.62
C PHE A 44 3.33 0.21 7.53
N ARG A 45 2.63 0.53 8.63
CA ARG A 45 2.15 -0.47 9.58
C ARG A 45 1.14 -1.44 8.97
N THR A 46 0.23 -0.96 8.14
CA THR A 46 -0.73 -1.79 7.42
C THR A 46 -0.02 -2.67 6.39
N SER A 47 0.99 -2.13 5.70
CA SER A 47 1.83 -2.85 4.75
C SER A 47 2.59 -4.01 5.39
N ASP A 48 3.10 -3.81 6.60
CA ASP A 48 3.70 -4.87 7.42
C ASP A 48 2.68 -5.96 7.75
N GLY A 49 1.47 -5.56 8.13
CA GLY A 49 0.40 -6.51 8.46
C GLY A 49 0.03 -7.49 7.33
N VAL A 50 0.25 -7.09 6.07
CA VAL A 50 -0.01 -7.94 4.89
C VAL A 50 1.27 -8.36 4.15
N MET A 51 2.45 -7.89 4.59
CA MET A 51 3.77 -8.16 4.00
C MET A 51 3.82 -7.87 2.50
N ILE A 52 3.62 -6.63 2.08
CA ILE A 52 3.72 -6.23 0.68
C ILE A 52 5.14 -6.41 0.12
N GLU A 53 5.28 -6.46 -1.20
CA GLU A 53 6.59 -6.58 -1.84
C GLU A 53 7.44 -5.33 -1.65
N LYS A 54 6.88 -4.13 -1.90
CA LYS A 54 7.60 -2.86 -1.75
C LYS A 54 6.66 -1.66 -1.70
N LEU A 55 7.08 -0.62 -0.94
CA LEU A 55 6.42 0.68 -0.86
C LEU A 55 7.28 1.75 -1.55
N TYR A 56 6.71 2.47 -2.50
CA TYR A 56 7.31 3.63 -3.14
C TYR A 56 6.68 4.91 -2.60
N LEU A 57 7.50 5.85 -2.18
CA LEU A 57 7.11 7.18 -1.69
C LEU A 57 7.46 8.18 -2.79
N CYS A 58 6.46 8.78 -3.42
CA CYS A 58 6.65 9.60 -4.61
C CYS A 58 6.22 11.06 -4.40
N GLY A 59 6.75 11.94 -5.26
CA GLY A 59 6.43 13.36 -5.21
C GLY A 59 6.89 14.01 -3.90
N TYR A 60 6.00 14.71 -3.23
CA TYR A 60 6.25 15.28 -1.91
C TYR A 60 5.81 14.39 -0.74
N THR A 61 5.51 13.12 -1.00
CA THR A 61 5.25 12.16 0.07
C THR A 61 6.41 12.13 1.07
N PRO A 62 6.17 12.39 2.36
CA PRO A 62 7.22 12.33 3.36
C PRO A 62 7.75 10.91 3.52
N PHE A 63 9.02 10.78 3.89
CA PHE A 63 9.69 9.51 4.10
C PHE A 63 10.29 9.41 5.51
N PRO A 64 10.49 8.19 6.04
CA PRO A 64 11.10 7.98 7.35
C PRO A 64 12.55 8.49 7.38
N PRO A 65 13.11 8.81 8.56
CA PRO A 65 14.54 9.09 8.69
C PRO A 65 15.38 7.96 8.08
N SER A 66 16.42 8.35 7.34
CA SER A 66 17.30 7.42 6.64
C SER A 66 18.73 7.95 6.66
N SER A 67 19.71 7.07 6.80
CA SER A 67 21.13 7.43 6.67
C SER A 67 21.52 7.80 5.23
N LYS A 68 20.67 7.48 4.26
CA LYS A 68 20.93 7.72 2.82
C LYS A 68 20.32 9.01 2.29
N MET A 69 19.43 9.65 3.04
CA MET A 69 18.67 10.82 2.58
C MET A 69 18.41 11.79 3.73
N GLU A 70 18.63 13.08 3.47
CA GLU A 70 18.24 14.15 4.39
C GLU A 70 16.73 14.45 4.28
N GLY A 71 16.16 15.06 5.32
CA GLY A 71 14.76 15.51 5.33
C GLY A 71 13.73 14.47 5.78
N GLY A 72 14.16 13.30 6.23
CA GLY A 72 13.25 12.29 6.79
C GLY A 72 12.46 12.78 8.00
N LYS A 73 11.19 12.35 8.13
CA LYS A 73 10.22 12.81 9.13
C LYS A 73 10.07 11.79 10.27
N LYS A 74 10.47 12.18 11.48
CA LYS A 74 10.36 11.33 12.70
C LYS A 74 8.90 11.03 13.09
N GLU A 75 7.96 11.88 12.72
CA GLU A 75 6.54 11.72 13.00
C GLU A 75 5.96 10.44 12.37
N ILE A 76 6.51 9.99 11.25
CA ILE A 76 6.13 8.74 10.60
C ILE A 76 6.33 7.56 11.55
N LEU A 77 7.42 7.55 12.32
CA LEU A 77 7.76 6.47 13.24
C LEU A 77 6.70 6.29 14.35
N LYS A 78 5.98 7.37 14.72
CA LYS A 78 4.95 7.32 15.77
C LYS A 78 3.78 6.40 15.42
N THR A 79 3.40 6.33 14.15
CA THR A 79 2.30 5.48 13.68
C THR A 79 2.78 4.21 12.98
N ALA A 80 3.99 4.20 12.45
CA ALA A 80 4.61 3.03 11.83
C ALA A 80 5.01 1.95 12.86
N LEU A 81 5.38 2.33 14.09
CA LEU A 81 5.73 1.40 15.19
C LEU A 81 6.74 0.32 14.77
N GLY A 82 7.84 0.72 14.11
CA GLY A 82 8.91 -0.18 13.68
C GLY A 82 8.73 -0.77 12.27
N SER A 83 7.55 -0.68 11.65
CA SER A 83 7.30 -1.26 10.32
C SER A 83 8.12 -0.61 9.18
N THR A 84 8.74 0.52 9.40
CA THR A 84 9.70 1.11 8.46
C THR A 84 10.98 0.27 8.28
N GLU A 85 11.25 -0.66 9.19
CA GLU A 85 12.39 -1.58 9.16
C GLU A 85 12.05 -2.92 8.49
N SER A 86 10.79 -3.37 8.63
CA SER A 86 10.31 -4.63 8.06
C SER A 86 9.90 -4.51 6.60
N ILE A 87 9.38 -3.33 6.19
CA ILE A 87 8.91 -3.09 4.82
C ILE A 87 10.01 -2.47 3.96
N LYS A 88 10.30 -3.10 2.81
CA LYS A 88 11.17 -2.49 1.80
C LYS A 88 10.50 -1.25 1.23
N TRP A 89 11.18 -0.12 1.27
CA TRP A 89 10.69 1.13 0.70
C TRP A 89 11.77 1.89 -0.07
N GLU A 90 11.32 2.80 -0.93
CA GLU A 90 12.18 3.68 -1.72
C GLU A 90 11.47 5.01 -1.95
N TYR A 91 12.21 6.12 -1.80
CA TYR A 91 11.72 7.42 -2.26
C TYR A 91 12.10 7.63 -3.72
N VAL A 92 11.14 8.08 -4.53
CA VAL A 92 11.32 8.39 -5.95
C VAL A 92 10.63 9.71 -6.28
N LYS A 93 11.33 10.61 -6.91
CA LYS A 93 10.82 11.96 -7.20
C LYS A 93 9.52 11.95 -8.01
N ASN A 94 9.36 11.01 -8.94
CA ASN A 94 8.24 10.99 -9.88
C ASN A 94 7.59 9.59 -9.92
N ALA A 95 6.30 9.53 -9.63
CA ALA A 95 5.53 8.27 -9.67
C ALA A 95 5.50 7.63 -11.06
N LYS A 96 5.52 8.42 -12.14
CA LYS A 96 5.54 7.92 -13.52
C LYS A 96 6.73 7.01 -13.80
N ASP A 97 7.90 7.32 -13.22
CA ASP A 97 9.10 6.51 -13.43
C ASP A 97 8.94 5.11 -12.84
N ILE A 98 8.24 5.02 -11.69
CA ILE A 98 7.93 3.73 -11.06
C ILE A 98 6.87 2.98 -11.85
N ILE A 99 5.82 3.66 -12.32
CA ILE A 99 4.77 3.04 -13.16
C ILE A 99 5.42 2.41 -14.39
N LYS A 100 6.22 3.15 -15.15
CA LYS A 100 6.95 2.64 -16.32
C LYS A 100 7.80 1.43 -15.96
N LYS A 101 8.65 1.55 -14.93
CA LYS A 101 9.52 0.47 -14.46
C LYS A 101 8.77 -0.80 -14.09
N LEU A 102 7.57 -0.69 -13.51
CA LEU A 102 6.76 -1.85 -13.15
C LEU A 102 6.05 -2.42 -14.38
N LYS A 103 5.53 -1.58 -15.27
CA LYS A 103 4.90 -2.02 -16.54
C LYS A 103 5.90 -2.71 -17.46
N ASP A 104 7.14 -2.26 -17.52
CA ASP A 104 8.23 -2.92 -18.27
C ASP A 104 8.52 -4.35 -17.76
N LYS A 105 8.11 -4.66 -16.50
CA LYS A 105 8.17 -6.00 -15.91
C LYS A 105 6.87 -6.80 -16.07
N GLY A 106 5.91 -6.30 -16.86
CA GLY A 106 4.60 -6.93 -17.04
C GLY A 106 3.67 -6.83 -15.83
N ILE A 107 3.90 -5.85 -14.94
CA ILE A 107 3.10 -5.65 -13.74
C ILE A 107 1.97 -4.68 -14.05
N ASN A 108 0.71 -5.12 -13.91
CA ASN A 108 -0.46 -4.27 -14.07
C ASN A 108 -0.58 -3.28 -12.92
N ILE A 109 -0.95 -2.05 -13.24
CA ILE A 109 -1.06 -0.94 -12.30
C ILE A 109 -2.52 -0.54 -12.13
N PHE A 110 -2.97 -0.45 -10.87
CA PHE A 110 -4.32 -0.01 -10.52
C PHE A 110 -4.27 1.25 -9.67
N ALA A 111 -5.13 2.21 -9.97
CA ALA A 111 -5.34 3.36 -9.09
C ALA A 111 -6.41 3.01 -8.03
N LEU A 112 -6.20 3.39 -6.77
CA LEU A 112 -7.27 3.41 -5.77
C LEU A 112 -7.94 4.79 -5.84
N GLU A 113 -8.92 4.91 -6.73
CA GLU A 113 -9.55 6.18 -7.07
C GLU A 113 -10.96 5.95 -7.66
N LEU A 114 -11.84 6.93 -7.49
CA LEU A 114 -13.15 6.93 -8.12
C LEU A 114 -13.04 7.51 -9.53
N THR A 115 -13.36 6.68 -10.53
CA THR A 115 -13.38 7.08 -11.95
C THR A 115 -14.69 6.63 -12.60
N ASP A 116 -14.94 7.06 -13.83
CA ASP A 116 -16.10 6.64 -14.63
C ASP A 116 -16.10 5.13 -14.99
N SER A 117 -14.95 4.47 -14.84
CA SER A 117 -14.75 3.06 -15.17
C SER A 117 -14.10 2.26 -14.02
N SER A 118 -14.06 2.84 -12.81
CA SER A 118 -13.58 2.12 -11.63
C SER A 118 -14.47 0.93 -11.27
N ILE A 119 -13.86 -0.11 -10.71
CA ILE A 119 -14.56 -1.31 -10.24
C ILE A 119 -14.47 -1.41 -8.72
N PRO A 120 -15.49 -1.89 -8.03
CA PRO A 120 -15.43 -2.12 -6.59
C PRO A 120 -14.25 -3.02 -6.21
N TYR A 121 -13.48 -2.62 -5.20
CA TYR A 121 -12.24 -3.27 -4.75
C TYR A 121 -12.40 -4.79 -4.46
N TYR A 122 -13.60 -5.25 -4.21
CA TYR A 122 -13.91 -6.66 -3.97
C TYR A 122 -14.26 -7.46 -5.25
N ASN A 123 -14.47 -6.80 -6.40
CA ASN A 123 -14.85 -7.43 -7.67
C ASN A 123 -13.66 -7.81 -8.57
N LEU A 124 -12.51 -8.07 -7.99
CA LEU A 124 -11.26 -8.38 -8.69
C LEU A 124 -11.13 -9.87 -9.07
N ASN A 125 -12.10 -10.41 -9.79
CA ASN A 125 -12.11 -11.86 -10.10
C ASN A 125 -11.04 -12.31 -11.11
N SER A 126 -10.56 -11.40 -11.96
CA SER A 126 -9.54 -11.65 -12.98
C SER A 126 -8.16 -11.10 -12.63
N LEU A 127 -7.95 -10.64 -11.39
CA LEU A 127 -6.69 -10.02 -10.99
C LEU A 127 -5.56 -11.04 -10.99
N ARG A 128 -4.50 -10.74 -11.74
CA ARG A 128 -3.26 -11.54 -11.75
C ARG A 128 -2.16 -10.79 -11.03
N PHE A 129 -1.59 -11.44 -10.02
CA PHE A 129 -0.41 -10.92 -9.32
C PHE A 129 0.87 -11.23 -10.11
N PRO A 130 1.93 -10.39 -10.00
CA PRO A 130 2.05 -9.19 -9.18
C PRO A 130 1.29 -7.98 -9.73
N ILE A 131 0.95 -7.02 -8.86
CA ILE A 131 0.31 -5.75 -9.24
C ILE A 131 0.98 -4.55 -8.58
N GLY A 132 0.80 -3.38 -9.20
CA GLY A 132 1.03 -2.07 -8.59
C GLY A 132 -0.28 -1.44 -8.14
N LEU A 133 -0.31 -0.81 -6.98
CA LEU A 133 -1.44 -0.07 -6.45
C LEU A 133 -1.01 1.38 -6.18
N ILE A 134 -1.61 2.34 -6.87
CA ILE A 134 -1.35 3.77 -6.68
C ILE A 134 -2.38 4.36 -5.73
N ILE A 135 -1.90 5.17 -4.81
CA ILE A 135 -2.71 5.93 -3.85
C ILE A 135 -2.29 7.39 -3.96
N GLY A 136 -3.25 8.24 -4.23
CA GLY A 136 -3.03 9.66 -4.46
C GLY A 136 -3.16 10.53 -3.21
N ASN A 137 -2.98 11.81 -3.42
CA ASN A 137 -3.09 12.88 -2.43
C ASN A 137 -4.46 12.90 -1.75
N GLU A 138 -4.51 13.26 -0.47
CA GLU A 138 -5.73 13.27 0.34
C GLU A 138 -6.80 14.27 -0.13
N ILE A 139 -6.42 15.27 -0.92
CA ILE A 139 -7.33 16.33 -1.41
C ILE A 139 -7.63 16.14 -2.89
N THR A 140 -6.60 15.94 -3.71
CA THR A 140 -6.72 15.91 -5.18
C THR A 140 -6.80 14.51 -5.75
N GLY A 141 -6.62 13.48 -4.93
CA GLY A 141 -6.62 12.10 -5.38
C GLY A 141 -5.41 11.75 -6.26
N VAL A 142 -5.56 10.74 -7.09
CA VAL A 142 -4.59 10.37 -8.14
C VAL A 142 -4.79 11.29 -9.35
N SER A 143 -3.71 11.90 -9.84
CA SER A 143 -3.81 12.81 -11.00
C SER A 143 -4.27 12.07 -12.25
N GLN A 144 -5.00 12.78 -13.15
CA GLN A 144 -5.47 12.19 -14.41
C GLN A 144 -4.34 11.59 -15.22
N GLU A 145 -3.19 12.24 -15.25
CA GLU A 145 -2.01 11.76 -15.95
C GLU A 145 -1.50 10.41 -15.44
N LEU A 146 -1.60 10.15 -14.12
CA LEU A 146 -1.25 8.85 -13.55
C LEU A 146 -2.36 7.81 -13.78
N ILE A 147 -3.64 8.24 -13.75
CA ILE A 147 -4.78 7.37 -14.08
C ILE A 147 -4.67 6.87 -15.51
N ASP A 148 -4.32 7.73 -16.47
CA ASP A 148 -4.13 7.38 -17.88
C ASP A 148 -3.00 6.35 -18.12
N MET A 149 -2.09 6.23 -17.15
CA MET A 149 -1.02 5.21 -17.18
C MET A 149 -1.43 3.90 -16.50
N CYS A 150 -2.55 3.85 -15.79
CA CYS A 150 -3.04 2.67 -15.10
C CYS A 150 -3.74 1.69 -16.05
N ASP A 151 -3.80 0.43 -15.66
CA ASP A 151 -4.54 -0.62 -16.36
C ASP A 151 -5.98 -0.74 -15.85
N GLY A 152 -6.32 0.01 -14.80
CA GLY A 152 -7.66 0.11 -14.21
C GLY A 152 -7.67 0.93 -12.92
N ALA A 153 -8.87 1.14 -12.40
CA ALA A 153 -9.08 1.81 -11.13
C ALA A 153 -9.98 0.98 -10.21
N LEU A 154 -9.69 1.04 -8.92
CA LEU A 154 -10.45 0.39 -7.85
C LEU A 154 -11.13 1.44 -7.01
N GLU A 155 -12.40 1.24 -6.71
CA GLU A 155 -13.15 2.10 -5.82
C GLU A 155 -13.60 1.38 -4.55
N ILE A 156 -13.81 2.15 -3.50
CA ILE A 156 -14.51 1.72 -2.30
C ILE A 156 -15.89 2.38 -2.33
N PRO A 157 -16.98 1.64 -2.60
CA PRO A 157 -18.32 2.21 -2.67
C PRO A 157 -18.68 2.95 -1.37
N GLN A 158 -19.18 4.18 -1.49
CA GLN A 158 -19.59 5.02 -0.37
C GLN A 158 -21.12 5.06 -0.30
N TYR A 159 -21.69 4.81 0.87
CA TYR A 159 -23.14 4.80 1.10
C TYR A 159 -23.63 5.98 1.94
N GLY A 160 -22.72 6.80 2.42
CA GLY A 160 -23.02 7.97 3.24
C GLY A 160 -22.90 9.28 2.46
N ILE A 161 -22.84 10.40 3.20
CA ILE A 161 -22.72 11.75 2.63
C ILE A 161 -21.29 12.04 2.14
N LYS A 162 -20.28 11.43 2.78
CA LYS A 162 -18.87 11.67 2.41
C LYS A 162 -18.51 10.91 1.15
N GLN A 163 -17.74 11.57 0.28
CA GLN A 163 -17.32 11.04 -1.02
C GLN A 163 -16.04 10.20 -0.95
N SER A 164 -15.30 10.27 0.17
CA SER A 164 -14.03 9.58 0.35
C SER A 164 -13.77 9.19 1.80
N LEU A 165 -12.84 8.25 1.98
CA LEU A 165 -12.28 7.84 3.26
C LEU A 165 -10.90 8.49 3.48
N ASN A 166 -10.45 8.48 4.73
CA ASN A 166 -9.03 8.73 5.01
C ASN A 166 -8.17 7.77 4.20
N VAL A 167 -7.08 8.26 3.62
CA VAL A 167 -6.24 7.50 2.69
C VAL A 167 -5.65 6.23 3.29
N ALA A 168 -5.24 6.26 4.57
CA ALA A 168 -4.71 5.07 5.25
C ALA A 168 -5.81 4.04 5.55
N VAL A 169 -7.06 4.50 5.76
CA VAL A 169 -8.23 3.62 5.92
C VAL A 169 -8.59 2.98 4.59
N ALA A 170 -8.68 3.76 3.51
CA ALA A 170 -8.95 3.26 2.16
C ALA A 170 -7.91 2.20 1.75
N TYR A 171 -6.63 2.51 1.97
CA TYR A 171 -5.54 1.56 1.75
C TYR A 171 -5.74 0.28 2.55
N GLY A 172 -6.03 0.37 3.85
CA GLY A 172 -6.22 -0.79 4.72
C GLY A 172 -7.32 -1.72 4.22
N ILE A 173 -8.48 -1.17 3.85
CA ILE A 173 -9.60 -1.94 3.29
C ILE A 173 -9.18 -2.69 2.02
N THR A 174 -8.54 -1.98 1.08
CA THR A 174 -8.17 -2.53 -0.22
C THR A 174 -7.06 -3.57 -0.11
N ILE A 175 -5.99 -3.29 0.66
CA ILE A 175 -4.83 -4.17 0.69
C ILE A 175 -5.12 -5.51 1.39
N PHE A 176 -5.99 -5.54 2.41
CA PHE A 176 -6.42 -6.78 3.04
C PHE A 176 -7.31 -7.63 2.14
N GLU A 177 -8.15 -7.01 1.31
CA GLU A 177 -8.90 -7.78 0.29
C GLU A 177 -7.97 -8.35 -0.79
N LEU A 178 -6.95 -7.59 -1.21
CA LEU A 178 -5.91 -8.11 -2.12
C LEU A 178 -5.15 -9.28 -1.49
N ARG A 179 -4.80 -9.23 -0.20
CA ARG A 179 -4.19 -10.36 0.51
C ARG A 179 -5.09 -11.59 0.51
N LYS A 180 -6.36 -11.42 0.84
CA LYS A 180 -7.37 -12.50 0.82
C LYS A 180 -7.50 -13.13 -0.58
N LYS A 181 -7.51 -12.32 -1.64
CA LYS A 181 -7.56 -12.82 -3.02
C LYS A 181 -6.30 -13.58 -3.42
N TYR A 182 -5.14 -13.08 -3.02
CA TYR A 182 -3.86 -13.76 -3.25
C TYR A 182 -3.83 -15.13 -2.56
N GLU A 183 -4.25 -15.23 -1.30
CA GLU A 183 -4.34 -16.52 -0.60
C GLU A 183 -5.29 -17.51 -1.31
N LYS A 184 -6.44 -17.03 -1.80
CA LYS A 184 -7.38 -17.85 -2.54
C LYS A 184 -6.79 -18.34 -3.87
N SER A 185 -6.05 -17.50 -4.60
CA SER A 185 -5.47 -17.87 -5.88
C SER A 185 -4.47 -19.03 -5.79
N LYS A 186 -3.83 -19.23 -4.63
CA LYS A 186 -2.92 -20.37 -4.38
C LYS A 186 -3.62 -21.69 -4.17
N ASN A 187 -4.85 -21.66 -3.67
CA ASN A 187 -5.59 -22.89 -3.37
C ASN A 187 -6.28 -23.48 -4.62
N TYR A 188 -6.08 -22.89 -5.80
CA TYR A 188 -6.60 -23.38 -7.08
C TYR A 188 -5.55 -24.08 -7.97
N TYR A 189 -4.33 -24.34 -7.42
CA TYR A 189 -3.27 -25.07 -8.13
C TYR A 189 -2.83 -26.29 -7.32
#